data_47c44da8e522d2558ec2d6375851f57e
#
_entry.id   47c44da8e522d2558ec2d6375851f57e
#
_cell.length_a   1.000
_cell.length_b   1.000
_cell.length_c   1.000
_cell.angle_alpha   90.00
_cell.angle_beta   90.00
_cell.angle_gamma   90.00
#
_symmetry.space_group_name_H-M   'P 1'
#
loop_
_entity.id
_entity.type
_entity.pdbx_description
1 polymer ?
#
loop_
_entity_poly.entity_id
_entity_poly.type
_entity_poly.pdbx_seq_one_letter_code
_entity_poly.pdbx_strand_id
1 'polypeptide(L)'
;SYALSLKDLTLTDRLRELEALGVASFKIEGRLKRPEYVAAAVTACRQSLSGEAPDLETLRSVFSRSGFTDGYYTARRDLSMFGIRTKEDAAASAEVLGRLAALTRNEVGRLPADMVLTLLPGKPVTLAVTDGTHRVEVAGEVPQTALTRPTDEELARRALEKCGGTPFYLQNLTCHIAPGLMLPLSALNRLRAAALTA
;
A
#
# COMPACT_ATOMS: atom_id res chain seq x y z
N SER A 1 38.38 7.42 -0.20
CA SER A 1 38.18 7.54 1.25
C SER A 1 36.96 8.41 1.54
N TYR A 2 36.01 7.91 2.33
CA TYR A 2 34.77 8.63 2.69
C TYR A 2 34.86 9.24 4.09
N ALA A 3 36.01 9.78 4.45
CA ALA A 3 36.33 10.27 5.79
C ALA A 3 35.35 11.35 6.31
N LEU A 4 34.68 12.08 5.42
CA LEU A 4 33.72 13.13 5.75
C LEU A 4 32.26 12.72 5.51
N SER A 5 31.97 11.41 5.37
CA SER A 5 30.60 10.92 5.21
C SER A 5 29.89 10.96 6.55
N LEU A 6 28.80 11.72 6.63
CA LEU A 6 27.95 11.75 7.81
C LEU A 6 27.06 10.49 7.86
N LYS A 7 26.73 10.05 9.07
CA LYS A 7 25.62 9.12 9.33
C LYS A 7 24.31 9.74 8.86
N ASP A 8 23.34 8.89 8.58
CA ASP A 8 22.00 9.38 8.22
C ASP A 8 21.32 10.04 9.42
N LEU A 9 20.74 11.23 9.23
CA LEU A 9 20.00 11.93 10.26
C LEU A 9 18.67 11.23 10.50
N THR A 10 18.34 10.94 11.76
CA THR A 10 16.98 10.57 12.14
C THR A 10 16.51 11.33 13.37
N LEU A 11 15.26 11.76 13.34
CA LEU A 11 14.51 12.33 14.45
C LEU A 11 13.16 11.61 14.60
N THR A 12 13.09 10.39 14.08
CA THR A 12 11.86 9.60 14.05
C THR A 12 11.26 9.37 15.44
N ASP A 13 12.07 9.23 16.45
CA ASP A 13 11.65 9.09 17.86
C ASP A 13 11.18 10.39 18.52
N ARG A 14 11.32 11.53 17.83
CA ARG A 14 11.02 12.88 18.34
C ARG A 14 9.91 13.59 17.57
N LEU A 15 9.21 12.91 16.68
CA LEU A 15 8.23 13.57 15.79
C LEU A 15 7.09 14.23 16.58
N ARG A 16 6.61 13.63 17.65
CA ARG A 16 5.58 14.22 18.52
C ARG A 16 6.07 15.46 19.26
N GLU A 17 7.31 15.46 19.69
CA GLU A 17 7.92 16.65 20.30
C GLU A 17 7.98 17.81 19.29
N LEU A 18 8.44 17.51 18.08
CA LEU A 18 8.51 18.49 17.00
C LEU A 18 7.13 18.98 16.55
N GLU A 19 6.13 18.09 16.49
CA GLU A 19 4.73 18.46 16.23
C GLU A 19 4.18 19.41 17.33
N ALA A 20 4.46 19.12 18.58
CA ALA A 20 4.05 19.99 19.71
C ALA A 20 4.73 21.37 19.66
N LEU A 21 5.90 21.47 19.06
CA LEU A 21 6.60 22.74 18.80
C LEU A 21 6.07 23.49 17.55
N GLY A 22 5.05 22.95 16.87
CA GLY A 22 4.40 23.59 15.72
C GLY A 22 4.94 23.17 14.34
N VAL A 23 5.74 22.11 14.26
CA VAL A 23 6.17 21.55 12.95
C VAL A 23 4.96 20.87 12.30
N ALA A 24 4.48 21.43 11.18
CA ALA A 24 3.27 20.96 10.50
C ALA A 24 3.54 19.83 9.47
N SER A 25 4.79 19.59 9.09
CA SER A 25 5.12 18.60 8.05
C SER A 25 6.53 18.06 8.23
N PHE A 26 6.71 16.75 7.99
CA PHE A 26 7.99 16.06 8.05
C PHE A 26 8.35 15.51 6.67
N LYS A 27 9.57 15.79 6.22
CA LYS A 27 10.08 15.29 4.94
C LYS A 27 10.94 14.05 5.18
N ILE A 28 10.60 12.96 4.48
CA ILE A 28 11.42 11.75 4.40
C ILE A 28 12.22 11.81 3.10
N GLU A 29 13.56 11.80 3.21
CA GLU A 29 14.42 11.79 2.03
C GLU A 29 14.68 10.35 1.58
N GLY A 30 14.16 9.99 0.42
CA GLY A 30 14.22 8.64 -0.13
C GLY A 30 14.76 8.55 -1.56
N ARG A 31 15.36 9.60 -2.07
CA ARG A 31 15.90 9.63 -3.43
C ARG A 31 16.91 8.50 -3.65
N LEU A 32 16.74 7.75 -4.74
CA LEU A 32 17.57 6.59 -5.09
C LEU A 32 17.52 5.43 -4.06
N LYS A 33 16.52 5.42 -3.19
CA LYS A 33 16.29 4.34 -2.22
C LYS A 33 15.26 3.36 -2.75
N ARG A 34 15.31 2.11 -2.24
CA ARG A 34 14.36 1.07 -2.59
C ARG A 34 13.00 1.32 -1.94
N PRO A 35 11.90 0.78 -2.51
CA PRO A 35 10.55 0.90 -1.91
C PRO A 35 10.48 0.41 -0.46
N GLU A 36 11.19 -0.67 -0.14
CA GLU A 36 11.25 -1.25 1.21
C GLU A 36 11.80 -0.27 2.24
N TYR A 37 12.74 0.56 1.82
CA TYR A 37 13.23 1.64 2.66
C TYR A 37 12.15 2.67 2.95
N VAL A 38 11.47 3.13 1.92
CA VAL A 38 10.40 4.12 2.07
C VAL A 38 9.31 3.57 2.99
N ALA A 39 8.94 2.29 2.82
CA ALA A 39 7.96 1.63 3.67
C ALA A 39 8.41 1.59 5.14
N ALA A 40 9.67 1.22 5.43
CA ALA A 40 10.21 1.20 6.79
C ALA A 40 10.21 2.61 7.42
N ALA A 41 10.67 3.62 6.68
CA ALA A 41 10.73 4.99 7.15
C ALA A 41 9.33 5.56 7.45
N VAL A 42 8.37 5.36 6.54
CA VAL A 42 6.98 5.81 6.74
C VAL A 42 6.34 5.09 7.92
N THR A 43 6.55 3.77 8.06
CA THR A 43 6.00 3.00 9.17
C THR A 43 6.54 3.51 10.51
N ALA A 44 7.85 3.68 10.64
CA ALA A 44 8.47 4.20 11.86
C ALA A 44 7.98 5.63 12.20
N CYS A 45 7.85 6.50 11.21
CA CYS A 45 7.27 7.84 11.41
C CYS A 45 5.82 7.78 11.88
N ARG A 46 5.00 6.91 11.31
CA ARG A 46 3.59 6.73 11.74
C ARG A 46 3.49 6.19 13.15
N GLN A 47 4.29 5.18 13.52
CA GLN A 47 4.35 4.66 14.89
C GLN A 47 4.66 5.79 15.87
N SER A 48 5.69 6.58 15.61
CA SER A 48 6.07 7.70 16.46
C SER A 48 4.93 8.72 16.62
N LEU A 49 4.27 9.13 15.53
CA LEU A 49 3.15 10.07 15.57
C LEU A 49 1.91 9.50 16.28
N SER A 50 1.69 8.18 16.20
CA SER A 50 0.62 7.50 16.93
C SER A 50 0.92 7.28 18.42
N GLY A 51 2.12 7.63 18.87
CA GLY A 51 2.56 7.43 20.26
C GLY A 51 3.11 6.03 20.56
N GLU A 52 3.33 5.23 19.52
CA GLU A 52 4.01 3.94 19.60
C GLU A 52 5.52 4.13 19.50
N ALA A 53 6.29 3.19 20.07
CA ALA A 53 7.73 3.18 19.88
C ALA A 53 8.08 2.85 18.42
N PRO A 54 8.82 3.73 17.71
CA PRO A 54 9.19 3.46 16.33
C PRO A 54 10.20 2.32 16.23
N ASP A 55 10.06 1.45 15.21
CA ASP A 55 11.01 0.37 14.94
C ASP A 55 12.29 0.92 14.31
N LEU A 56 13.14 1.51 15.15
CA LEU A 56 14.43 2.08 14.73
C LEU A 56 15.45 1.00 14.35
N GLU A 57 15.29 -0.23 14.85
CA GLU A 57 16.18 -1.34 14.52
C GLU A 57 15.98 -1.78 13.07
N THR A 58 14.75 -2.01 12.65
CA THR A 58 14.42 -2.26 11.24
C THR A 58 14.89 -1.11 10.36
N LEU A 59 14.63 0.14 10.75
CA LEU A 59 15.06 1.30 10.00
C LEU A 59 16.59 1.37 9.88
N ARG A 60 17.33 1.09 10.94
CA ARG A 60 18.78 1.00 10.93
C ARG A 60 19.29 -0.08 9.99
N SER A 61 18.71 -1.27 10.04
CA SER A 61 19.13 -2.41 9.22
C SER A 61 18.95 -2.17 7.73
N VAL A 62 17.90 -1.47 7.34
CA VAL A 62 17.66 -1.12 5.92
C VAL A 62 18.58 0.00 5.43
N PHE A 63 19.06 0.86 6.32
CA PHE A 63 19.56 2.17 5.95
C PHE A 63 21.00 2.45 6.23
N SER A 64 21.52 1.90 7.34
CA SER A 64 22.58 2.63 8.01
C SER A 64 23.95 2.58 7.36
N ARG A 65 24.59 3.73 7.37
CA ARG A 65 26.03 3.89 7.25
C ARG A 65 26.63 3.93 8.68
N SER A 66 26.65 2.75 9.36
CA SER A 66 27.10 2.65 10.75
C SER A 66 26.19 3.36 11.77
N GLY A 67 24.89 3.39 11.52
CA GLY A 67 23.90 3.95 12.42
C GLY A 67 23.40 5.34 12.04
N PHE A 68 22.64 5.93 12.94
CA PHE A 68 22.04 7.24 12.79
C PHE A 68 22.76 8.30 13.61
N THR A 69 22.52 9.56 13.31
CA THR A 69 22.92 10.70 14.13
C THR A 69 21.74 11.64 14.35
N ASP A 70 21.69 12.25 15.51
CA ASP A 70 20.84 13.39 15.85
C ASP A 70 21.68 14.63 16.24
N GLY A 71 22.96 14.60 15.88
CA GLY A 71 23.95 15.59 16.35
C GLY A 71 23.60 17.04 16.01
N TYR A 72 22.87 17.28 14.93
CA TYR A 72 22.39 18.65 14.61
C TYR A 72 21.27 19.09 15.55
N TYR A 73 20.40 18.16 15.95
CA TYR A 73 19.31 18.44 16.87
C TYR A 73 19.82 18.67 18.31
N THR A 74 20.75 17.82 18.75
CA THR A 74 21.32 17.86 20.11
C THR A 74 22.49 18.85 20.25
N ALA A 75 22.88 19.55 19.18
CA ALA A 75 24.04 20.41 19.10
C ALA A 75 25.40 19.70 19.36
N ARG A 76 25.45 18.37 19.30
CA ARG A 76 26.67 17.56 19.46
C ARG A 76 27.34 17.35 18.11
N ARG A 77 28.14 18.33 17.68
CA ARG A 77 28.82 18.31 16.38
C ARG A 77 30.24 17.78 16.54
N ASP A 78 30.38 16.48 16.64
CA ASP A 78 31.65 15.81 16.86
C ASP A 78 31.88 14.63 15.88
N LEU A 79 32.97 13.90 16.08
CA LEU A 79 33.36 12.77 15.22
C LEU A 79 32.33 11.62 15.22
N SER A 80 31.45 11.51 16.23
CA SER A 80 30.43 10.47 16.31
C SER A 80 29.37 10.60 15.22
N MET A 81 29.24 11.77 14.59
CA MET A 81 28.33 12.02 13.49
C MET A 81 28.78 11.37 12.17
N PHE A 82 30.05 10.98 12.05
CA PHE A 82 30.59 10.37 10.83
C PHE A 82 30.45 8.86 10.84
N GLY A 83 30.25 8.26 9.67
CA GLY A 83 30.15 6.82 9.50
C GLY A 83 30.27 6.40 8.05
N ILE A 84 30.67 5.15 7.85
CA ILE A 84 30.77 4.51 6.53
C ILE A 84 30.02 3.18 6.60
N ARG A 85 29.36 2.83 5.51
CA ARG A 85 28.68 1.54 5.44
C ARG A 85 29.70 0.40 5.43
N THR A 86 29.54 -0.56 6.33
CA THR A 86 30.39 -1.75 6.43
C THR A 86 29.80 -2.91 5.65
N LYS A 87 30.55 -4.02 5.52
CA LYS A 87 30.06 -5.27 4.92
C LYS A 87 28.99 -5.93 5.79
N GLU A 88 29.11 -5.80 7.10
CA GLU A 88 28.16 -6.30 8.09
C GLU A 88 26.81 -5.57 7.97
N ASP A 89 26.83 -4.26 7.79
CA ASP A 89 25.60 -3.47 7.52
C ASP A 89 24.89 -3.95 6.24
N ALA A 90 25.67 -4.32 5.22
CA ALA A 90 25.10 -4.81 3.96
C ALA A 90 24.47 -6.21 4.10
N ALA A 91 25.05 -7.10 4.91
CA ALA A 91 24.52 -8.43 5.19
C ALA A 91 23.22 -8.38 5.99
N ALA A 92 23.20 -7.59 7.09
CA ALA A 92 22.00 -7.39 7.90
C ALA A 92 20.81 -6.82 7.10
N SER A 93 21.09 -5.98 6.11
CA SER A 93 20.06 -5.42 5.22
C SER A 93 19.34 -6.47 4.39
N ALA A 94 19.98 -7.56 3.98
CA ALA A 94 19.40 -8.53 3.02
C ALA A 94 18.19 -9.27 3.62
N GLU A 95 18.27 -9.71 4.88
CA GLU A 95 17.19 -10.41 5.57
C GLU A 95 15.98 -9.49 5.80
N VAL A 96 16.24 -8.28 6.32
CA VAL A 96 15.20 -7.30 6.59
C VAL A 96 14.51 -6.82 5.31
N LEU A 97 15.25 -6.63 4.23
CA LEU A 97 14.70 -6.27 2.92
C LEU A 97 13.74 -7.36 2.39
N GLY A 98 14.08 -8.65 2.55
CA GLY A 98 13.19 -9.75 2.17
C GLY A 98 11.86 -9.72 2.94
N ARG A 99 11.89 -9.47 4.24
CA ARG A 99 10.70 -9.33 5.10
C ARG A 99 9.86 -8.12 4.70
N LEU A 100 10.47 -6.97 4.49
CA LEU A 100 9.77 -5.74 4.09
C LEU A 100 9.19 -5.85 2.67
N ALA A 101 9.89 -6.49 1.73
CA ALA A 101 9.37 -6.74 0.39
C ALA A 101 8.11 -7.60 0.42
N ALA A 102 8.01 -8.56 1.35
CA ALA A 102 6.79 -9.35 1.53
C ALA A 102 5.61 -8.50 2.05
N LEU A 103 5.87 -7.56 2.96
CA LEU A 103 4.85 -6.65 3.49
C LEU A 103 4.35 -5.62 2.44
N THR A 104 5.22 -5.20 1.53
CA THR A 104 4.88 -4.19 0.50
C THR A 104 4.30 -4.79 -0.78
N ARG A 105 4.38 -6.12 -0.96
CA ARG A 105 3.83 -6.81 -2.15
C ARG A 105 2.31 -6.81 -2.22
N ASN A 106 1.66 -6.84 -1.07
CA ASN A 106 0.21 -6.90 -0.99
C ASN A 106 -0.31 -5.59 -0.44
N GLU A 107 -0.88 -4.77 -1.31
CA GLU A 107 -1.65 -3.63 -0.88
C GLU A 107 -2.88 -4.11 -0.12
N VAL A 108 -3.02 -3.68 1.14
CA VAL A 108 -4.20 -3.98 1.96
C VAL A 108 -5.25 -2.93 1.62
N GLY A 109 -6.37 -3.36 1.06
CA GLY A 109 -7.50 -2.48 0.77
C GLY A 109 -7.97 -1.76 2.04
N ARG A 110 -7.99 -0.44 2.02
CA ARG A 110 -8.39 0.41 3.15
C ARG A 110 -9.56 1.33 2.82
N LEU A 111 -9.86 1.51 1.52
CA LEU A 111 -10.96 2.32 1.05
C LEU A 111 -12.16 1.42 0.76
N PRO A 112 -13.32 1.70 1.36
CA PRO A 112 -14.53 0.95 1.05
C PRO A 112 -14.97 1.21 -0.38
N ALA A 113 -15.41 0.17 -1.07
CA ALA A 113 -16.02 0.30 -2.39
C ALA A 113 -17.38 -0.42 -2.41
N ASP A 114 -18.41 0.30 -2.77
CA ASP A 114 -19.73 -0.26 -3.05
C ASP A 114 -19.85 -0.56 -4.53
N MET A 115 -20.33 -1.75 -4.86
CA MET A 115 -20.42 -2.22 -6.24
C MET A 115 -21.86 -2.60 -6.59
N VAL A 116 -22.26 -2.24 -7.82
CA VAL A 116 -23.55 -2.65 -8.41
C VAL A 116 -23.29 -3.36 -9.72
N LEU A 117 -23.59 -4.66 -9.77
CA LEU A 117 -23.45 -5.49 -10.95
C LEU A 117 -24.82 -5.64 -11.62
N THR A 118 -24.90 -5.39 -12.93
CA THR A 118 -26.15 -5.55 -13.69
C THR A 118 -25.93 -6.48 -14.87
N LEU A 119 -26.65 -7.62 -14.89
CA LEU A 119 -26.70 -8.59 -15.98
C LEU A 119 -28.13 -8.67 -16.52
N LEU A 120 -28.37 -8.18 -17.73
CA LEU A 120 -29.67 -8.21 -18.39
C LEU A 120 -29.57 -8.88 -19.76
N PRO A 121 -30.63 -9.56 -20.21
CA PRO A 121 -30.66 -10.23 -21.54
C PRO A 121 -30.37 -9.22 -22.67
N GLY A 122 -29.44 -9.58 -23.55
CA GLY A 122 -29.14 -8.81 -24.77
C GLY A 122 -28.48 -7.44 -24.54
N LYS A 123 -28.10 -7.13 -23.27
CA LYS A 123 -27.39 -5.89 -22.95
C LYS A 123 -25.98 -6.22 -22.45
N PRO A 124 -24.99 -5.35 -22.71
CA PRO A 124 -23.68 -5.49 -22.06
C PRO A 124 -23.82 -5.51 -20.53
N VAL A 125 -23.04 -6.38 -19.86
CA VAL A 125 -22.93 -6.34 -18.42
C VAL A 125 -22.34 -5.01 -17.98
N THR A 126 -22.84 -4.42 -16.89
CA THR A 126 -22.27 -3.23 -16.31
C THR A 126 -21.87 -3.45 -14.85
N LEU A 127 -20.79 -2.80 -14.44
CA LEU A 127 -20.34 -2.72 -13.06
C LEU A 127 -20.12 -1.25 -12.69
N ALA A 128 -20.95 -0.76 -11.79
CA ALA A 128 -20.76 0.54 -11.18
C ALA A 128 -20.03 0.38 -9.84
N VAL A 129 -19.03 1.22 -9.58
CA VAL A 129 -18.23 1.23 -8.37
C VAL A 129 -18.20 2.64 -7.80
N THR A 130 -18.36 2.77 -6.48
CA THR A 130 -18.22 4.06 -5.78
C THR A 130 -17.49 3.88 -4.45
N ASP A 131 -16.64 4.87 -4.11
CA ASP A 131 -16.00 5.03 -2.81
C ASP A 131 -16.75 6.02 -1.89
N GLY A 132 -17.97 6.42 -2.30
CA GLY A 132 -18.76 7.46 -1.63
C GLY A 132 -18.49 8.87 -2.13
N THR A 133 -17.37 9.13 -2.81
CA THR A 133 -17.00 10.43 -3.38
C THR A 133 -16.98 10.39 -4.91
N HIS A 134 -16.42 9.33 -5.45
CA HIS A 134 -16.29 9.11 -6.90
C HIS A 134 -17.19 7.96 -7.31
N ARG A 135 -17.62 7.98 -8.57
CA ARG A 135 -18.39 6.89 -9.17
C ARG A 135 -17.88 6.62 -10.57
N VAL A 136 -17.62 5.36 -10.82
CA VAL A 136 -17.21 4.85 -12.15
C VAL A 136 -18.18 3.77 -12.57
N GLU A 137 -18.51 3.71 -13.86
CA GLU A 137 -19.28 2.62 -14.44
C GLU A 137 -18.56 2.10 -15.68
N VAL A 138 -18.35 0.81 -15.72
CA VAL A 138 -17.71 0.11 -16.85
C VAL A 138 -18.66 -0.91 -17.44
N ALA A 139 -18.59 -1.09 -18.75
CA ALA A 139 -19.36 -2.08 -19.48
C ALA A 139 -18.46 -3.21 -20.01
N GLY A 140 -19.00 -4.41 -20.06
CA GLY A 140 -18.32 -5.59 -20.57
C GLY A 140 -19.08 -6.27 -21.70
N GLU A 141 -18.85 -7.56 -21.87
CA GLU A 141 -19.52 -8.38 -22.90
C GLU A 141 -21.00 -8.63 -22.58
N VAL A 142 -21.76 -9.00 -23.59
CA VAL A 142 -23.17 -9.39 -23.42
C VAL A 142 -23.24 -10.78 -22.79
N PRO A 143 -23.95 -10.97 -21.65
CA PRO A 143 -24.09 -12.28 -21.04
C PRO A 143 -24.85 -13.25 -21.96
N GLN A 144 -24.46 -14.53 -21.88
CA GLN A 144 -25.06 -15.59 -22.68
C GLN A 144 -26.10 -16.37 -21.85
N THR A 145 -26.97 -17.10 -22.51
CA THR A 145 -27.85 -18.06 -21.84
C THR A 145 -27.00 -19.18 -21.23
N ALA A 146 -27.20 -19.47 -19.97
CA ALA A 146 -26.48 -20.53 -19.27
C ALA A 146 -26.87 -21.91 -19.80
N LEU A 147 -25.87 -22.70 -20.20
CA LEU A 147 -26.06 -24.08 -20.60
C LEU A 147 -26.03 -25.05 -19.41
N THR A 148 -25.30 -24.71 -18.35
CA THR A 148 -25.14 -25.54 -17.16
C THR A 148 -25.45 -24.76 -15.89
N ARG A 149 -24.56 -23.83 -15.50
CA ARG A 149 -24.71 -23.04 -14.27
C ARG A 149 -24.81 -21.55 -14.60
N PRO A 150 -25.93 -20.90 -14.22
CA PRO A 150 -26.04 -19.45 -14.38
C PRO A 150 -25.11 -18.72 -13.40
N THR A 151 -24.81 -17.47 -13.70
CA THR A 151 -24.14 -16.56 -12.79
C THR A 151 -25.12 -16.18 -11.68
N ASP A 152 -24.75 -16.47 -10.45
CA ASP A 152 -25.48 -16.11 -9.24
C ASP A 152 -24.73 -15.03 -8.45
N GLU A 153 -25.36 -14.49 -7.42
CA GLU A 153 -24.77 -13.47 -6.56
C GLU A 153 -23.51 -13.97 -5.85
N GLU A 154 -23.48 -15.25 -5.42
CA GLU A 154 -22.34 -15.84 -4.74
C GLU A 154 -21.11 -15.89 -5.63
N LEU A 155 -21.27 -16.31 -6.88
CA LEU A 155 -20.20 -16.32 -7.88
C LEU A 155 -19.73 -14.91 -8.20
N ALA A 156 -20.66 -13.96 -8.34
CA ALA A 156 -20.32 -12.55 -8.56
C ALA A 156 -19.52 -11.98 -7.38
N ARG A 157 -19.95 -12.23 -6.14
CA ARG A 157 -19.27 -11.79 -4.94
C ARG A 157 -17.84 -12.34 -4.86
N ARG A 158 -17.67 -13.65 -5.06
CA ARG A 158 -16.34 -14.29 -5.06
C ARG A 158 -15.38 -13.72 -6.11
N ALA A 159 -15.91 -13.22 -7.23
CA ALA A 159 -15.11 -12.59 -8.27
C ALA A 159 -14.78 -11.14 -7.91
N LEU A 160 -15.75 -10.38 -7.41
CA LEU A 160 -15.65 -8.94 -7.22
C LEU A 160 -14.95 -8.56 -5.91
N GLU A 161 -14.99 -9.41 -4.87
CA GLU A 161 -14.29 -9.17 -3.60
C GLU A 161 -12.76 -9.23 -3.69
N LYS A 162 -12.21 -9.80 -4.77
CA LYS A 162 -10.75 -9.93 -4.97
C LYS A 162 -10.11 -8.62 -5.41
N CYS A 163 -10.17 -7.59 -4.58
CA CYS A 163 -9.63 -6.26 -4.87
C CYS A 163 -8.11 -6.14 -4.64
N GLY A 164 -7.38 -7.26 -4.44
CA GLY A 164 -5.94 -7.24 -4.18
C GLY A 164 -5.14 -6.48 -5.25
N GLY A 165 -4.11 -5.75 -4.84
CA GLY A 165 -3.32 -4.87 -5.70
C GLY A 165 -3.96 -3.51 -5.95
N THR A 166 -5.06 -3.19 -5.22
CA THR A 166 -5.72 -1.88 -5.23
C THR A 166 -5.91 -1.38 -3.80
N PRO A 167 -6.11 -0.07 -3.59
CA PRO A 167 -6.39 0.46 -2.25
C PRO A 167 -7.80 0.13 -1.74
N PHE A 168 -8.63 -0.54 -2.53
CA PHE A 168 -10.04 -0.79 -2.24
C PHE A 168 -10.31 -2.16 -1.62
N TYR A 169 -11.39 -2.25 -0.85
CA TYR A 169 -12.04 -3.52 -0.47
C TYR A 169 -13.53 -3.44 -0.77
N LEU A 170 -14.15 -4.57 -1.11
CA LEU A 170 -15.59 -4.65 -1.33
C LEU A 170 -16.32 -4.48 -0.01
N GLN A 171 -17.10 -3.41 0.15
CA GLN A 171 -17.95 -3.17 1.32
C GLN A 171 -19.35 -3.73 1.09
N ASN A 172 -20.04 -3.27 0.05
CA ASN A 172 -21.35 -3.73 -0.32
C ASN A 172 -21.37 -4.16 -1.79
N LEU A 173 -22.16 -5.21 -2.08
CA LEU A 173 -22.44 -5.65 -3.44
C LEU A 173 -23.94 -5.77 -3.63
N THR A 174 -24.46 -5.06 -4.64
CA THR A 174 -25.82 -5.22 -5.13
C THR A 174 -25.79 -5.87 -6.50
N CYS A 175 -26.57 -6.92 -6.69
CA CYS A 175 -26.64 -7.65 -7.94
C CYS A 175 -28.04 -7.57 -8.57
N HIS A 176 -28.12 -7.10 -9.80
CA HIS A 176 -29.31 -7.14 -10.65
C HIS A 176 -29.05 -8.16 -11.77
N ILE A 177 -29.28 -9.43 -11.50
CA ILE A 177 -28.99 -10.55 -12.40
C ILE A 177 -30.31 -11.18 -12.87
N ALA A 178 -30.59 -11.10 -14.17
CA ALA A 178 -31.72 -11.81 -14.77
C ALA A 178 -31.47 -13.33 -14.76
N PRO A 179 -32.50 -14.16 -14.46
CA PRO A 179 -32.35 -15.60 -14.38
C PRO A 179 -31.83 -16.24 -15.66
N GLY A 180 -31.07 -17.31 -15.54
CA GLY A 180 -30.62 -18.11 -16.68
C GLY A 180 -29.47 -17.47 -17.50
N LEU A 181 -28.89 -16.39 -17.06
CA LEU A 181 -27.75 -15.78 -17.72
C LEU A 181 -26.42 -16.29 -17.14
N MET A 182 -25.41 -16.36 -17.99
CA MET A 182 -24.04 -16.72 -17.61
C MET A 182 -23.06 -15.68 -18.14
N LEU A 183 -22.14 -15.29 -17.26
CA LEU A 183 -20.96 -14.51 -17.59
C LEU A 183 -19.71 -15.26 -17.12
N PRO A 184 -18.68 -15.47 -17.97
CA PRO A 184 -17.46 -16.13 -17.57
C PRO A 184 -16.78 -15.42 -16.38
N LEU A 185 -16.18 -16.17 -15.48
CA LEU A 185 -15.44 -15.62 -14.33
C LEU A 185 -14.32 -14.66 -14.77
N SER A 186 -13.69 -14.95 -15.92
CA SER A 186 -12.67 -14.08 -16.51
C SER A 186 -13.25 -12.72 -16.92
N ALA A 187 -14.50 -12.67 -17.38
CA ALA A 187 -15.17 -11.42 -17.74
C ALA A 187 -15.49 -10.58 -16.49
N LEU A 188 -15.98 -11.20 -15.42
CA LEU A 188 -16.18 -10.52 -14.13
C LEU A 188 -14.86 -9.96 -13.57
N ASN A 189 -13.76 -10.73 -13.68
CA ASN A 189 -12.45 -10.26 -13.23
C ASN A 189 -11.94 -9.07 -14.07
N ARG A 190 -12.14 -9.09 -15.39
CA ARG A 190 -11.79 -7.94 -16.26
C ARG A 190 -12.60 -6.70 -15.92
N LEU A 191 -13.92 -6.88 -15.71
CA LEU A 191 -14.79 -5.77 -15.30
C LEU A 191 -14.32 -5.13 -14.00
N ARG A 192 -14.07 -5.94 -12.96
CA ARG A 192 -13.54 -5.46 -11.70
C ARG A 192 -12.23 -4.70 -11.87
N ALA A 193 -11.27 -5.29 -12.60
CA ALA A 193 -9.98 -4.65 -12.83
C ALA A 193 -10.14 -3.29 -13.53
N ALA A 194 -10.96 -3.23 -14.57
CA ALA A 194 -11.25 -1.99 -15.27
C ALA A 194 -11.89 -0.93 -14.37
N ALA A 195 -12.87 -1.32 -13.56
CA ALA A 195 -13.58 -0.39 -12.68
C ALA A 195 -12.71 0.15 -11.52
N LEU A 196 -11.78 -0.66 -11.00
CA LEU A 196 -10.90 -0.25 -9.90
C LEU A 196 -9.66 0.55 -10.36
N THR A 197 -9.43 0.66 -11.68
CA THR A 197 -8.31 1.43 -12.27
C THR A 197 -8.76 2.68 -13.01
N ALA A 198 -10.04 2.88 -13.20
CA ALA A 198 -10.62 4.06 -13.84
C ALA A 198 -10.84 5.19 -12.84
#